data_daa7cde4cf4ad43a4efd18f96c76c438
#
_entry.id   daa7cde4cf4ad43a4efd18f96c76c438
#
_cell.length_a   1.000
_cell.length_b   1.000
_cell.length_c   1.000
_cell.angle_alpha   90.00
_cell.angle_beta   90.00
_cell.angle_gamma   90.00
#
_symmetry.space_group_name_H-M   'P 1'
#
loop_
_entity.id
_entity.type
_entity.pdbx_description
1 polymer ?
#
loop_
_entity_poly.entity_id
_entity_poly.type
_entity_poly.pdbx_seq_one_letter_code
_entity_poly.pdbx_strand_id
1 'polypeptide(L)'
;ATLRKQDIEKMTRLMDMRWKKNALHGAFNRLPMYNYTDLKRFDEAIKAADAFFTESDKADYSYLDYMYYGHLLEALKKYDEAVGQYEKAIQLDPTKTDLYKNISSAYEQKNDYKKAISAYQKYYTSLDKEHQTPDLQFQFGRLYYGAGTQTDSLTINAEERKQALMAADSVFHSIAEAAPDSYLGNFWRARANSALDPETTLGLAKPFYE
;
A
#
# COMPACT_ATOMS: atom_id res chain seq x y z
N ALA A 1 1.39 -15.73 -17.55
CA ALA A 1 1.43 -17.08 -16.97
C ALA A 1 2.24 -17.01 -15.68
N THR A 2 1.59 -17.26 -14.55
CA THR A 2 2.23 -17.28 -13.22
C THR A 2 3.17 -18.47 -13.19
N LEU A 3 4.48 -18.22 -13.05
CA LEU A 3 5.45 -19.29 -12.85
C LEU A 3 5.10 -20.03 -11.56
N ARG A 4 5.11 -21.37 -11.61
CA ARG A 4 4.86 -22.18 -10.42
C ARG A 4 6.00 -21.97 -9.42
N LYS A 5 5.73 -22.03 -8.12
CA LYS A 5 6.72 -21.89 -7.05
C LYS A 5 7.96 -22.76 -7.28
N GLN A 6 7.78 -23.99 -7.79
CA GLN A 6 8.87 -24.91 -8.13
C GLN A 6 9.78 -24.40 -9.25
N ASP A 7 9.22 -23.69 -10.26
CA ASP A 7 10.00 -23.14 -11.35
C ASP A 7 10.84 -21.95 -10.86
N ILE A 8 10.28 -21.12 -9.96
CA ILE A 8 11.01 -20.04 -9.29
C ILE A 8 12.15 -20.60 -8.45
N GLU A 9 11.90 -21.62 -7.64
CA GLU A 9 12.93 -22.27 -6.82
C GLU A 9 14.06 -22.89 -7.68
N LYS A 10 13.72 -23.52 -8.79
CA LYS A 10 14.69 -24.09 -9.71
C LYS A 10 15.53 -23.01 -10.39
N MET A 11 14.89 -21.94 -10.86
CA MET A 11 15.59 -20.79 -11.42
C MET A 11 16.52 -20.15 -10.38
N THR A 12 16.05 -19.96 -9.15
CA THR A 12 16.85 -19.41 -8.05
C THR A 12 18.09 -20.26 -7.77
N ARG A 13 17.98 -21.59 -7.73
CA ARG A 13 19.15 -22.48 -7.56
C ARG A 13 20.17 -22.36 -8.70
N LEU A 14 19.70 -22.25 -9.94
CA LEU A 14 20.58 -22.05 -11.10
C LEU A 14 21.29 -20.69 -11.04
N MET A 15 20.63 -19.66 -10.53
CA MET A 15 21.17 -18.33 -10.34
C MET A 15 22.21 -18.30 -9.20
N ASP A 16 21.93 -18.95 -8.06
CA ASP A 16 22.88 -19.09 -6.96
C ASP A 16 24.20 -19.72 -7.40
N MET A 17 24.14 -20.73 -8.29
CA MET A 17 25.33 -21.36 -8.86
C MET A 17 26.12 -20.43 -9.80
N ARG A 18 25.43 -19.55 -10.54
CA ARG A 18 26.05 -18.55 -11.43
C ARG A 18 26.59 -17.36 -10.66
N TRP A 19 25.89 -16.90 -9.64
CA TRP A 19 26.32 -15.79 -8.80
C TRP A 19 27.66 -16.07 -8.12
N LYS A 20 27.84 -17.25 -7.54
CA LYS A 20 29.13 -17.66 -6.93
C LYS A 20 30.31 -17.61 -7.92
N LYS A 21 30.02 -17.66 -9.22
CA LYS A 21 31.03 -17.61 -10.29
C LYS A 21 31.32 -16.22 -10.87
N ASN A 22 30.35 -15.29 -10.84
CA ASN A 22 30.43 -14.01 -11.56
C ASN A 22 29.77 -12.88 -10.74
N ALA A 23 30.27 -12.61 -9.52
CA ALA A 23 29.79 -11.53 -8.65
C ALA A 23 29.99 -10.09 -9.22
N LEU A 24 30.51 -9.96 -10.44
CA LEU A 24 30.96 -8.70 -11.03
C LEU A 24 29.97 -8.05 -12.02
N HIS A 25 28.82 -8.66 -12.31
CA HIS A 25 27.86 -8.05 -13.24
C HIS A 25 26.56 -7.73 -12.52
N GLY A 26 26.36 -6.45 -12.17
CA GLY A 26 25.16 -5.94 -11.50
C GLY A 26 23.85 -6.39 -12.13
N ALA A 27 23.78 -6.43 -13.48
CA ALA A 27 22.61 -6.92 -14.22
C ALA A 27 22.19 -8.36 -13.84
N PHE A 28 23.12 -9.22 -13.41
CA PHE A 28 22.80 -10.57 -12.94
C PHE A 28 22.11 -10.60 -11.58
N ASN A 29 22.19 -9.55 -10.79
CA ASN A 29 21.56 -9.46 -9.47
C ASN A 29 20.08 -9.02 -9.56
N ARG A 30 19.61 -8.49 -10.70
CA ARG A 30 18.21 -8.11 -10.94
C ARG A 30 17.24 -9.26 -10.68
N LEU A 31 17.43 -10.38 -11.35
CA LEU A 31 16.55 -11.55 -11.21
C LEU A 31 16.62 -12.21 -9.82
N PRO A 32 17.81 -12.39 -9.20
CA PRO A 32 17.89 -12.78 -7.80
C PRO A 32 17.12 -11.86 -6.86
N MET A 33 17.22 -10.54 -7.00
CA MET A 33 16.44 -9.59 -6.20
C MET A 33 14.94 -9.86 -6.31
N TYR A 34 14.40 -10.01 -7.53
CA TYR A 34 12.98 -10.31 -7.74
C TYR A 34 12.59 -11.64 -7.13
N ASN A 35 13.31 -12.73 -7.48
CA ASN A 35 12.98 -14.07 -7.03
C ASN A 35 13.07 -14.23 -5.51
N TYR A 36 14.08 -13.68 -4.87
CA TYR A 36 14.21 -13.74 -3.42
C TYR A 36 13.11 -12.92 -2.72
N THR A 37 12.70 -11.79 -3.30
CA THR A 37 11.57 -11.01 -2.80
C THR A 37 10.27 -11.82 -2.87
N ASP A 38 9.98 -12.45 -4.00
CA ASP A 38 8.79 -13.29 -4.20
C ASP A 38 8.78 -14.53 -3.29
N LEU A 39 9.96 -15.10 -3.04
CA LEU A 39 10.14 -16.22 -2.11
C LEU A 39 10.19 -15.79 -0.64
N LYS A 40 10.08 -14.50 -0.35
CA LYS A 40 10.20 -13.91 1.01
C LYS A 40 11.54 -14.21 1.70
N ARG A 41 12.60 -14.41 0.91
CA ARG A 41 13.98 -14.58 1.37
C ARG A 41 14.65 -13.21 1.43
N PHE A 42 14.23 -12.40 2.42
CA PHE A 42 14.55 -10.98 2.45
C PHE A 42 16.03 -10.66 2.66
N ASP A 43 16.76 -11.49 3.41
CA ASP A 43 18.20 -11.30 3.63
C ASP A 43 19.03 -11.49 2.35
N GLU A 44 18.62 -12.42 1.49
CA GLU A 44 19.26 -12.63 0.19
C GLU A 44 18.77 -11.59 -0.82
N ALA A 45 17.49 -11.22 -0.76
CA ALA A 45 16.93 -10.19 -1.62
C ALA A 45 17.61 -8.84 -1.43
N ILE A 46 17.87 -8.41 -0.18
CA ILE A 46 18.53 -7.13 0.09
C ILE A 46 19.98 -7.12 -0.41
N LYS A 47 20.72 -8.22 -0.23
CA LYS A 47 22.08 -8.34 -0.76
C LYS A 47 22.11 -8.27 -2.29
N ALA A 48 21.14 -8.92 -2.95
CA ALA A 48 21.02 -8.87 -4.41
C ALA A 48 20.63 -7.47 -4.89
N ALA A 49 19.73 -6.79 -4.17
CA ALA A 49 19.35 -5.41 -4.47
C ALA A 49 20.53 -4.45 -4.32
N ASP A 50 21.27 -4.53 -3.21
CA ASP A 50 22.44 -3.68 -2.96
C ASP A 50 23.51 -3.87 -4.05
N ALA A 51 23.81 -5.13 -4.40
CA ALA A 51 24.74 -5.43 -5.48
C ALA A 51 24.24 -4.90 -6.82
N PHE A 52 22.94 -5.09 -7.15
CA PHE A 52 22.36 -4.60 -8.39
C PHE A 52 22.45 -3.08 -8.51
N PHE A 53 21.99 -2.34 -7.49
CA PHE A 53 21.97 -0.88 -7.53
C PHE A 53 23.33 -0.24 -7.35
N THR A 54 24.34 -0.98 -6.86
CA THR A 54 25.72 -0.49 -6.74
C THR A 54 26.54 -0.75 -8.00
N GLU A 55 26.35 -1.91 -8.63
CA GLU A 55 27.22 -2.41 -9.70
C GLU A 55 26.63 -2.20 -11.11
N SER A 56 25.32 -2.02 -11.24
CA SER A 56 24.67 -1.81 -12.54
C SER A 56 24.72 -0.35 -12.98
N ASP A 57 24.77 -0.12 -14.30
CA ASP A 57 24.61 1.22 -14.85
C ASP A 57 23.17 1.71 -14.61
N LYS A 58 23.03 2.96 -14.15
CA LYS A 58 21.72 3.60 -13.90
C LYS A 58 20.86 3.70 -15.16
N ALA A 59 21.47 3.74 -16.35
CA ALA A 59 20.76 3.75 -17.61
C ALA A 59 19.94 2.47 -17.88
N ASP A 60 20.28 1.37 -17.19
CA ASP A 60 19.61 0.08 -17.36
C ASP A 60 18.45 -0.14 -16.38
N TYR A 61 18.20 0.79 -15.44
CA TYR A 61 17.15 0.62 -14.44
C TYR A 61 15.77 0.79 -15.07
N SER A 62 14.89 -0.17 -14.77
CA SER A 62 13.48 -0.16 -15.13
C SER A 62 12.60 0.19 -13.94
N TYR A 63 11.33 0.50 -14.19
CA TYR A 63 10.35 0.70 -13.11
C TYR A 63 10.20 -0.55 -12.23
N LEU A 64 10.35 -1.76 -12.82
CA LEU A 64 10.28 -3.02 -12.09
C LEU A 64 11.37 -3.16 -11.03
N ASP A 65 12.58 -2.67 -11.30
CA ASP A 65 13.70 -2.71 -10.36
C ASP A 65 13.36 -1.93 -9.09
N TYR A 66 12.84 -0.73 -9.27
CA TYR A 66 12.42 0.12 -8.16
C TYR A 66 11.16 -0.40 -7.47
N MET A 67 10.21 -0.97 -8.21
CA MET A 67 9.00 -1.59 -7.64
C MET A 67 9.36 -2.76 -6.73
N TYR A 68 10.18 -3.70 -7.20
CA TYR A 68 10.61 -4.85 -6.41
C TYR A 68 11.45 -4.45 -5.20
N TYR A 69 12.31 -3.46 -5.36
CA TYR A 69 13.07 -2.93 -4.22
C TYR A 69 12.14 -2.24 -3.20
N GLY A 70 11.13 -1.53 -3.66
CA GLY A 70 10.08 -0.98 -2.80
C GLY A 70 9.33 -2.06 -2.02
N HIS A 71 8.90 -3.15 -2.67
CA HIS A 71 8.24 -4.29 -2.01
C HIS A 71 9.14 -4.94 -0.96
N LEU A 72 10.41 -5.12 -1.27
CA LEU A 72 11.39 -5.66 -0.33
C LEU A 72 11.54 -4.77 0.91
N LEU A 73 11.68 -3.46 0.71
CA LEU A 73 11.83 -2.49 1.80
C LEU A 73 10.55 -2.40 2.66
N GLU A 74 9.36 -2.49 2.04
CA GLU A 74 8.08 -2.55 2.75
C GLU A 74 8.00 -3.80 3.63
N ALA A 75 8.40 -4.97 3.10
CA ALA A 75 8.46 -6.22 3.86
C ALA A 75 9.44 -6.15 5.05
N LEU A 76 10.51 -5.38 4.90
CA LEU A 76 11.48 -5.07 5.97
C LEU A 76 11.03 -3.91 6.89
N LYS A 77 9.82 -3.41 6.71
CA LYS A 77 9.22 -2.27 7.44
C LYS A 77 9.99 -0.94 7.30
N LYS A 78 10.77 -0.81 6.23
CA LYS A 78 11.48 0.41 5.87
C LYS A 78 10.60 1.28 4.96
N TYR A 79 9.48 1.74 5.51
CA TYR A 79 8.39 2.34 4.74
C TYR A 79 8.78 3.60 3.98
N ASP A 80 9.59 4.51 4.57
CA ASP A 80 10.03 5.74 3.89
C ASP A 80 10.93 5.43 2.69
N GLU A 81 11.84 4.47 2.86
CA GLU A 81 12.70 4.02 1.78
C GLU A 81 11.87 3.35 0.68
N ALA A 82 10.87 2.53 1.05
CA ALA A 82 9.95 1.89 0.11
C ALA A 82 9.17 2.91 -0.72
N VAL A 83 8.61 3.94 -0.08
CA VAL A 83 7.91 5.04 -0.77
C VAL A 83 8.83 5.70 -1.80
N GLY A 84 10.07 6.01 -1.43
CA GLY A 84 11.03 6.61 -2.35
C GLY A 84 11.35 5.72 -3.57
N GLN A 85 11.30 4.38 -3.42
CA GLN A 85 11.49 3.48 -4.56
C GLN A 85 10.23 3.42 -5.45
N TYR A 86 9.04 3.37 -4.86
CA TYR A 86 7.79 3.42 -5.65
C TYR A 86 7.64 4.73 -6.44
N GLU A 87 8.03 5.87 -5.85
CA GLU A 87 8.05 7.16 -6.56
C GLU A 87 9.00 7.16 -7.75
N LYS A 88 10.21 6.58 -7.61
CA LYS A 88 11.14 6.40 -8.74
C LYS A 88 10.56 5.48 -9.82
N ALA A 89 9.87 4.40 -9.42
CA ALA A 89 9.21 3.51 -10.37
C ALA A 89 8.14 4.26 -11.19
N ILE A 90 7.31 5.09 -10.54
CA ILE A 90 6.29 5.93 -11.21
C ILE A 90 6.95 6.99 -12.11
N GLN A 91 8.09 7.57 -11.71
CA GLN A 91 8.83 8.52 -12.55
C GLN A 91 9.33 7.88 -13.85
N LEU A 92 9.75 6.60 -13.81
CA LEU A 92 10.18 5.87 -15.00
C LEU A 92 9.02 5.41 -15.87
N ASP A 93 7.92 5.02 -15.26
CA ASP A 93 6.69 4.62 -15.96
C ASP A 93 5.45 5.21 -15.27
N PRO A 94 5.02 6.41 -15.69
CA PRO A 94 3.86 7.09 -15.10
C PRO A 94 2.52 6.34 -15.29
N THR A 95 2.48 5.31 -16.12
CA THR A 95 1.28 4.46 -16.28
C THR A 95 1.06 3.51 -15.12
N LYS A 96 2.07 3.31 -14.26
CA LYS A 96 2.02 2.41 -13.09
C LYS A 96 1.37 3.08 -11.88
N THR A 97 0.18 3.60 -12.09
CA THR A 97 -0.59 4.32 -11.06
C THR A 97 -1.04 3.43 -9.89
N ASP A 98 -1.07 2.11 -10.09
CA ASP A 98 -1.31 1.10 -9.05
C ASP A 98 -0.27 1.16 -7.91
N LEU A 99 0.95 1.64 -8.17
CA LEU A 99 1.97 1.84 -7.15
C LEU A 99 1.58 2.90 -6.10
N TYR A 100 0.64 3.79 -6.41
CA TYR A 100 0.08 4.68 -5.40
C TYR A 100 -0.68 3.94 -4.29
N LYS A 101 -1.21 2.73 -4.56
CA LYS A 101 -1.75 1.86 -3.49
C LYS A 101 -0.65 1.41 -2.54
N ASN A 102 0.51 1.02 -3.08
CA ASN A 102 1.65 0.61 -2.27
C ASN A 102 2.18 1.78 -1.42
N ILE A 103 2.28 2.97 -2.00
CA ILE A 103 2.64 4.20 -1.26
C ILE A 103 1.62 4.47 -0.14
N SER A 104 0.32 4.34 -0.43
CA SER A 104 -0.73 4.50 0.58
C SER A 104 -0.60 3.47 1.71
N SER A 105 -0.39 2.19 1.37
CA SER A 105 -0.15 1.12 2.34
C SER A 105 1.04 1.43 3.26
N ALA A 106 2.17 1.83 2.67
CA ALA A 106 3.37 2.17 3.43
C ALA A 106 3.12 3.31 4.42
N TYR A 107 2.40 4.36 4.02
CA TYR A 107 2.02 5.44 4.92
C TYR A 107 0.99 5.03 5.97
N GLU A 108 0.02 4.16 5.63
CA GLU A 108 -0.94 3.57 6.59
C GLU A 108 -0.20 2.81 7.70
N GLN A 109 0.80 1.99 7.35
CA GLN A 109 1.62 1.25 8.32
C GLN A 109 2.44 2.16 9.25
N LYS A 110 2.70 3.39 8.83
CA LYS A 110 3.34 4.44 9.64
C LYS A 110 2.34 5.27 10.45
N ASN A 111 1.05 5.02 10.32
CA ASN A 111 -0.02 5.87 10.84
C ASN A 111 -0.01 7.32 10.27
N ASP A 112 0.67 7.56 9.13
CA ASP A 112 0.60 8.83 8.40
C ASP A 112 -0.62 8.82 7.46
N TYR A 113 -1.80 8.85 8.06
CA TYR A 113 -3.05 8.75 7.31
C TYR A 113 -3.29 9.90 6.33
N LYS A 114 -2.75 11.09 6.59
CA LYS A 114 -2.85 12.21 5.63
C LYS A 114 -2.18 11.86 4.30
N LYS A 115 -0.97 11.34 4.36
CA LYS A 115 -0.25 10.92 3.16
C LYS A 115 -0.83 9.64 2.56
N ALA A 116 -1.29 8.70 3.39
CA ALA A 116 -1.96 7.49 2.94
C ALA A 116 -3.22 7.83 2.12
N ILE A 117 -4.10 8.70 2.63
CA ILE A 117 -5.30 9.17 1.93
C ILE A 117 -4.92 9.88 0.62
N SER A 118 -3.93 10.78 0.65
CA SER A 118 -3.48 11.51 -0.54
C SER A 118 -2.96 10.57 -1.63
N ALA A 119 -2.15 9.58 -1.26
CA ALA A 119 -1.65 8.58 -2.20
C ALA A 119 -2.79 7.71 -2.74
N TYR A 120 -3.70 7.25 -1.87
CA TYR A 120 -4.85 6.45 -2.30
C TYR A 120 -5.78 7.24 -3.24
N GLN A 121 -5.97 8.54 -2.99
CA GLN A 121 -6.72 9.42 -3.88
C GLN A 121 -6.12 9.46 -5.29
N LYS A 122 -4.79 9.56 -5.42
CA LYS A 122 -4.11 9.53 -6.73
C LYS A 122 -4.37 8.21 -7.46
N TYR A 123 -4.30 7.09 -6.74
CA TYR A 123 -4.66 5.78 -7.30
C TYR A 123 -6.12 5.77 -7.77
N TYR A 124 -7.05 6.09 -6.89
CA TYR A 124 -8.48 6.00 -7.15
C TYR A 124 -8.92 6.89 -8.34
N THR A 125 -8.39 8.13 -8.41
CA THR A 125 -8.68 9.05 -9.51
C THR A 125 -8.00 8.70 -10.83
N SER A 126 -6.98 7.83 -10.81
CA SER A 126 -6.36 7.32 -12.03
C SER A 126 -7.17 6.20 -12.70
N LEU A 127 -8.17 5.67 -12.00
CA LEU A 127 -9.05 4.62 -12.52
C LEU A 127 -10.23 5.21 -13.27
N ASP A 128 -10.63 4.55 -14.35
CA ASP A 128 -11.91 4.82 -15.00
C ASP A 128 -13.07 4.53 -14.03
N LYS A 129 -14.21 5.20 -14.24
CA LYS A 129 -15.37 5.05 -13.35
C LYS A 129 -15.86 3.62 -13.18
N GLU A 130 -15.72 2.80 -14.21
CA GLU A 130 -16.09 1.38 -14.19
C GLU A 130 -15.19 0.54 -13.26
N HIS A 131 -13.97 0.99 -13.04
CA HIS A 131 -13.00 0.35 -12.15
C HIS A 131 -13.00 0.90 -10.72
N GLN A 132 -13.78 1.97 -10.46
CA GLN A 132 -13.96 2.54 -9.13
C GLN A 132 -15.00 1.73 -8.33
N THR A 133 -14.62 0.52 -7.94
CA THR A 133 -15.51 -0.45 -7.29
C THR A 133 -15.86 -0.07 -5.85
N PRO A 134 -16.97 -0.61 -5.28
CA PRO A 134 -17.31 -0.43 -3.86
C PRO A 134 -16.20 -0.86 -2.90
N ASP A 135 -15.42 -1.91 -3.23
CA ASP A 135 -14.31 -2.36 -2.40
C ASP A 135 -13.19 -1.30 -2.30
N LEU A 136 -12.93 -0.58 -3.39
CA LEU A 136 -11.97 0.52 -3.39
C LEU A 136 -12.50 1.72 -2.60
N GLN A 137 -13.80 2.00 -2.69
CA GLN A 137 -14.44 3.02 -1.85
C GLN A 137 -14.39 2.63 -0.38
N PHE A 138 -14.62 1.36 -0.06
CA PHE A 138 -14.53 0.84 1.29
C PHE A 138 -13.13 1.04 1.89
N GLN A 139 -12.08 0.76 1.12
CA GLN A 139 -10.70 1.01 1.56
C GLN A 139 -10.48 2.51 1.84
N PHE A 140 -11.07 3.39 1.05
CA PHE A 140 -11.00 4.83 1.27
C PHE A 140 -11.67 5.23 2.59
N GLY A 141 -12.87 4.70 2.85
CA GLY A 141 -13.56 4.89 4.14
C GLY A 141 -12.74 4.39 5.33
N ARG A 142 -12.07 3.25 5.19
CA ARG A 142 -11.17 2.71 6.22
C ARG A 142 -9.98 3.62 6.53
N LEU A 143 -9.37 4.21 5.51
CA LEU A 143 -8.27 5.17 5.71
C LEU A 143 -8.75 6.42 6.46
N TYR A 144 -9.91 6.96 6.12
CA TYR A 144 -10.51 8.08 6.86
C TYR A 144 -10.87 7.70 8.30
N TYR A 145 -11.43 6.50 8.52
CA TYR A 145 -11.72 6.00 9.85
C TYR A 145 -10.43 5.85 10.68
N GLY A 146 -9.37 5.29 10.12
CA GLY A 146 -8.06 5.19 10.75
C GLY A 146 -7.50 6.56 11.13
N ALA A 147 -7.59 7.54 10.24
CA ALA A 147 -7.19 8.93 10.52
C ALA A 147 -7.96 9.52 11.69
N GLY A 148 -9.27 9.26 11.76
CA GLY A 148 -10.14 9.81 12.79
C GLY A 148 -10.01 9.14 14.16
N THR A 149 -9.57 7.89 14.20
CA THR A 149 -9.45 7.09 15.43
C THR A 149 -8.03 6.99 15.97
N GLN A 150 -7.02 7.50 15.26
CA GLN A 150 -5.65 7.47 15.77
C GLN A 150 -5.49 8.35 17.01
N THR A 151 -4.66 7.91 17.94
CA THR A 151 -4.43 8.59 19.23
C THR A 151 -3.26 9.56 19.19
N ASP A 152 -2.39 9.48 18.18
CA ASP A 152 -1.23 10.37 18.05
C ASP A 152 -1.67 11.78 17.65
N SER A 153 -1.60 12.69 18.62
CA SER A 153 -1.97 14.10 18.43
C SER A 153 -0.91 14.93 17.70
N LEU A 154 0.29 14.38 17.46
CA LEU A 154 1.37 15.10 16.78
C LEU A 154 1.14 15.19 15.27
N THR A 155 0.48 14.17 14.69
CA THR A 155 0.26 14.07 13.24
C THR A 155 -1.10 14.60 12.81
N ILE A 156 -2.10 14.59 13.70
CA ILE A 156 -3.47 15.01 13.41
C ILE A 156 -4.15 15.58 14.65
N ASN A 157 -4.72 16.78 14.56
CA ASN A 157 -5.42 17.42 15.64
C ASN A 157 -6.88 16.92 15.81
N ALA A 158 -7.55 17.34 16.90
CA ALA A 158 -8.90 16.88 17.22
C ALA A 158 -9.94 17.24 16.13
N GLU A 159 -9.84 18.43 15.55
CA GLU A 159 -10.76 18.86 14.48
C GLU A 159 -10.53 18.06 13.20
N GLU A 160 -9.28 17.82 12.83
CA GLU A 160 -8.94 16.99 11.67
C GLU A 160 -9.41 15.52 11.85
N ARG A 161 -9.30 14.97 13.09
CA ARG A 161 -9.86 13.64 13.40
C ARG A 161 -11.36 13.60 13.22
N LYS A 162 -12.06 14.62 13.73
CA LYS A 162 -13.52 14.75 13.55
C LYS A 162 -13.89 14.81 12.07
N GLN A 163 -13.21 15.64 11.29
CA GLN A 163 -13.44 15.75 9.85
C GLN A 163 -13.19 14.42 9.13
N ALA A 164 -12.14 13.69 9.53
CA ALA A 164 -11.86 12.37 8.98
C ALA A 164 -12.97 11.36 9.30
N LEU A 165 -13.51 11.33 10.52
CA LEU A 165 -14.64 10.47 10.86
C LEU A 165 -15.92 10.82 10.10
N MET A 166 -16.20 12.11 9.89
CA MET A 166 -17.33 12.56 9.06
C MET A 166 -17.12 12.14 7.60
N ALA A 167 -15.91 12.25 7.06
CA ALA A 167 -15.60 11.77 5.72
C ALA A 167 -15.75 10.24 5.62
N ALA A 168 -15.33 9.49 6.64
CA ALA A 168 -15.53 8.06 6.71
C ALA A 168 -17.02 7.69 6.69
N ASP A 169 -17.85 8.35 7.50
CA ASP A 169 -19.31 8.13 7.51
C ASP A 169 -19.93 8.42 6.14
N SER A 170 -19.52 9.50 5.48
CA SER A 170 -20.01 9.85 4.14
C SER A 170 -19.68 8.77 3.10
N VAL A 171 -18.47 8.23 3.11
CA VAL A 171 -18.05 7.14 2.20
C VAL A 171 -18.85 5.88 2.50
N PHE A 172 -19.00 5.50 3.76
CA PHE A 172 -19.76 4.31 4.14
C PHE A 172 -21.27 4.47 3.91
N HIS A 173 -21.80 5.70 3.96
CA HIS A 173 -23.16 6.01 3.55
C HIS A 173 -23.40 5.69 2.07
N SER A 174 -22.51 6.15 1.19
CA SER A 174 -22.61 5.84 -0.24
C SER A 174 -22.56 4.34 -0.51
N ILE A 175 -21.76 3.57 0.28
CA ILE A 175 -21.71 2.11 0.18
C ILE A 175 -23.05 1.49 0.65
N ALA A 176 -23.63 1.99 1.74
CA ALA A 176 -24.91 1.49 2.25
C ALA A 176 -26.05 1.75 1.25
N GLU A 177 -26.05 2.92 0.58
CA GLU A 177 -27.04 3.24 -0.45
C GLU A 177 -26.88 2.36 -1.70
N ALA A 178 -25.63 2.06 -2.10
CA ALA A 178 -25.35 1.23 -3.25
C ALA A 178 -25.66 -0.28 -3.00
N ALA A 179 -25.65 -0.72 -1.75
CA ALA A 179 -25.87 -2.11 -1.38
C ALA A 179 -26.75 -2.18 -0.09
N PRO A 180 -28.06 -1.85 -0.19
CA PRO A 180 -28.94 -1.74 0.97
C PRO A 180 -29.14 -3.07 1.70
N ASP A 181 -29.02 -4.20 1.02
CA ASP A 181 -29.09 -5.55 1.61
C ASP A 181 -27.81 -5.96 2.37
N SER A 182 -26.74 -5.18 2.25
CA SER A 182 -25.48 -5.42 2.96
C SER A 182 -25.43 -4.61 4.25
N TYR A 183 -25.22 -5.29 5.38
CA TYR A 183 -25.02 -4.62 6.66
C TYR A 183 -23.71 -3.79 6.72
N LEU A 184 -22.76 -4.01 5.80
CA LEU A 184 -21.38 -3.54 5.92
C LEU A 184 -21.29 -2.00 5.96
N GLY A 185 -22.01 -1.31 5.10
CA GLY A 185 -22.03 0.16 5.07
C GLY A 185 -22.54 0.74 6.40
N ASN A 186 -23.68 0.27 6.88
CA ASN A 186 -24.28 0.74 8.14
C ASN A 186 -23.44 0.36 9.36
N PHE A 187 -22.82 -0.83 9.36
CA PHE A 187 -21.91 -1.25 10.42
C PHE A 187 -20.72 -0.28 10.57
N TRP A 188 -20.12 0.13 9.47
CA TRP A 188 -18.99 1.08 9.53
C TRP A 188 -19.43 2.52 9.80
N ARG A 189 -20.64 2.89 9.38
CA ARG A 189 -21.27 4.15 9.80
C ARG A 189 -21.48 4.20 11.31
N ALA A 190 -22.02 3.13 11.89
CA ALA A 190 -22.15 3.02 13.34
C ALA A 190 -20.80 3.24 14.06
N ARG A 191 -19.74 2.61 13.57
CA ARG A 191 -18.39 2.76 14.13
C ARG A 191 -17.85 4.19 14.04
N ALA A 192 -18.00 4.84 12.89
CA ALA A 192 -17.55 6.21 12.69
C ALA A 192 -18.34 7.17 13.61
N ASN A 193 -19.66 7.00 13.73
CA ASN A 193 -20.51 7.82 14.58
C ASN A 193 -20.29 7.54 16.07
N SER A 194 -19.98 6.31 16.48
CA SER A 194 -19.54 6.03 17.86
C SER A 194 -18.21 6.73 18.19
N ALA A 195 -17.28 6.79 17.24
CA ALA A 195 -16.01 7.49 17.45
C ALA A 195 -16.18 9.02 17.46
N LEU A 196 -17.20 9.56 16.77
CA LEU A 196 -17.57 10.98 16.83
C LEU A 196 -18.26 11.38 18.15
N ASP A 197 -18.93 10.45 18.80
CA ASP A 197 -19.70 10.64 20.04
C ASP A 197 -19.32 9.58 21.08
N PRO A 198 -18.05 9.56 21.57
CA PRO A 198 -17.55 8.53 22.47
C PRO A 198 -18.29 8.49 23.82
N GLU A 199 -18.81 9.62 24.26
CA GLU A 199 -19.59 9.78 25.50
C GLU A 199 -21.07 9.38 25.32
N THR A 200 -21.47 9.03 24.08
CA THR A 200 -22.86 8.70 23.70
C THR A 200 -23.89 9.79 24.08
N THR A 201 -23.45 11.03 24.19
CA THR A 201 -24.30 12.16 24.59
C THR A 201 -25.25 12.62 23.49
N LEU A 202 -24.84 12.45 22.22
CA LEU A 202 -25.62 12.82 21.05
C LEU A 202 -26.40 11.63 20.46
N GLY A 203 -26.02 10.41 20.79
CA GLY A 203 -26.63 9.20 20.28
C GLY A 203 -26.42 8.98 18.77
N LEU A 204 -25.31 9.49 18.22
CA LEU A 204 -25.05 9.49 16.76
C LEU A 204 -25.04 8.08 16.14
N ALA A 205 -24.60 7.08 16.87
CA ALA A 205 -24.53 5.71 16.37
C ALA A 205 -25.87 4.96 16.43
N LYS A 206 -26.86 5.44 17.24
CA LYS A 206 -28.10 4.74 17.50
C LYS A 206 -28.90 4.36 16.24
N PRO A 207 -29.07 5.22 15.23
CA PRO A 207 -29.83 4.89 14.02
C PRO A 207 -29.30 3.71 13.20
N PHE A 208 -28.09 3.24 13.48
CA PHE A 208 -27.46 2.16 12.71
C PHE A 208 -27.53 0.81 13.43
N TYR A 209 -28.09 0.75 14.64
CA TYR A 209 -28.30 -0.46 15.42
C TYR A 209 -29.79 -0.89 15.47
N GLU A 210 -30.66 -0.05 15.00
CA GLU A 210 -32.12 -0.30 14.87
C GLU A 210 -32.49 -0.79 13.47
#